data_07a6320f68572b80bf4579412ae35794
#
_entry.id   07a6320f68572b80bf4579412ae35794
#
_cell.length_a   1.000
_cell.length_b   1.000
_cell.length_c   1.000
_cell.angle_alpha   90.00
_cell.angle_beta   90.00
_cell.angle_gamma   90.00
#
_symmetry.space_group_name_H-M   'P 1'
#
loop_
_entity.id
_entity.type
_entity.pdbx_description
1 polymer ?
#
loop_
_entity_poly.entity_id
_entity_poly.type
_entity_poly.pdbx_seq_one_letter_code
_entity_poly.pdbx_strand_id
1 'polypeptide(L)'
;MRYRRSYYIICLIFMLTPLTLHGQVAVERLQELDKLMYNGRYFESKELYENLSETTTVPPDLELYYKFRMAQFLNKTDSVAYYLEQFIPHHYATFGEKTLVFYSNLFDAYIELGDTDKALDTYLQMKRIWNESLTKTNTGGKEYEEWRTATENFLSYAENAVNLPPIKMKRNETSSFVDIEEGDKSVFQAKYNGISQNTIFDTGVGPYCILSRKLADGMGFRYDSIDENKVTINENLISVRSIIDSIEVGNITFYNIPAFIYSDTASVPFVSGLSIKRRKKRKKAHTVVDSVRTLFTDCVFLGLPVMKLIGKIQTDYEHNRMCFPVSVPNAHLSKAPNVYAYKYDLYMRIKLNGTDFTAHLDTGSDEYITV
;
A
#
# COMPACT_ATOMS: atom_id res chain seq x y z
N MET A 1 -11.08 1.25 -8.45
CA MET A 1 -12.29 0.48 -8.05
C MET A 1 -12.63 0.79 -6.59
N ARG A 2 -13.68 1.57 -6.33
CA ARG A 2 -14.14 1.84 -4.96
C ARG A 2 -14.86 0.59 -4.45
N TYR A 3 -14.14 -0.29 -3.74
CA TYR A 3 -14.76 -1.39 -3.01
C TYR A 3 -15.59 -0.81 -1.87
N ARG A 4 -16.91 -0.76 -2.03
CA ARG A 4 -17.85 -0.71 -0.90
C ARG A 4 -17.81 -2.09 -0.25
N ARG A 5 -16.87 -2.32 0.65
CA ARG A 5 -16.85 -3.52 1.49
C ARG A 5 -17.80 -3.33 2.66
N SER A 6 -18.70 -4.28 2.81
CA SER A 6 -19.77 -4.34 3.78
C SER A 6 -19.31 -4.18 5.23
N TYR A 7 -20.03 -3.36 5.97
CA TYR A 7 -19.90 -3.07 7.40
C TYR A 7 -20.37 -4.25 8.29
N TYR A 8 -19.78 -5.43 8.22
CA TYR A 8 -20.29 -6.59 8.95
C TYR A 8 -19.45 -7.06 10.14
N ILE A 9 -18.39 -6.35 10.51
CA ILE A 9 -17.45 -6.89 11.49
C ILE A 9 -17.96 -6.80 12.93
N ILE A 10 -18.75 -5.80 13.30
CA ILE A 10 -19.13 -5.55 14.71
C ILE A 10 -20.63 -5.60 14.99
N CYS A 11 -21.49 -5.50 14.00
CA CYS A 11 -22.95 -5.45 14.25
C CYS A 11 -23.53 -6.68 15.00
N LEU A 12 -22.80 -7.80 15.09
CA LEU A 12 -23.33 -9.03 15.69
C LEU A 12 -22.98 -9.23 17.17
N ILE A 13 -21.96 -8.56 17.70
CA ILE A 13 -21.52 -8.76 19.09
C ILE A 13 -22.52 -8.19 20.11
N PHE A 14 -23.38 -7.26 19.71
CA PHE A 14 -24.20 -6.46 20.62
C PHE A 14 -25.71 -6.75 20.64
N MET A 15 -26.18 -7.78 19.93
CA MET A 15 -27.64 -8.02 19.86
C MET A 15 -28.25 -8.70 21.09
N LEU A 16 -27.51 -9.02 22.16
CA LEU A 16 -28.02 -9.89 23.23
C LEU A 16 -28.06 -9.30 24.64
N THR A 17 -27.81 -8.02 24.85
CA THR A 17 -27.92 -7.42 26.20
C THR A 17 -28.98 -6.30 26.25
N PRO A 18 -29.85 -6.24 27.28
CA PRO A 18 -30.72 -5.09 27.50
C PRO A 18 -29.82 -3.89 27.86
N LEU A 19 -29.63 -3.00 26.90
CA LEU A 19 -28.74 -1.86 27.01
C LEU A 19 -29.45 -0.74 27.79
N THR A 20 -28.87 -0.32 28.90
CA THR A 20 -29.15 0.99 29.49
C THR A 20 -28.72 2.10 28.53
N LEU A 21 -29.22 3.32 28.69
CA LEU A 21 -28.87 4.46 27.81
C LEU A 21 -27.34 4.66 27.68
N HIS A 22 -26.59 4.47 28.77
CA HIS A 22 -25.12 4.53 28.76
C HIS A 22 -24.49 3.39 27.93
N GLY A 23 -25.08 2.20 27.95
CA GLY A 23 -24.61 1.08 27.13
C GLY A 23 -24.83 1.32 25.64
N GLN A 24 -25.91 1.97 25.23
CA GLN A 24 -26.17 2.30 23.84
C GLN A 24 -25.15 3.30 23.28
N VAL A 25 -24.83 4.36 24.03
CA VAL A 25 -23.81 5.35 23.65
C VAL A 25 -22.43 4.69 23.51
N ALA A 26 -22.07 3.78 24.41
CA ALA A 26 -20.80 3.04 24.30
C ALA A 26 -20.74 2.17 23.03
N VAL A 27 -21.83 1.48 22.70
CA VAL A 27 -21.91 0.66 21.48
C VAL A 27 -21.78 1.50 20.21
N GLU A 28 -22.48 2.63 20.13
CA GLU A 28 -22.40 3.54 18.98
C GLU A 28 -20.95 4.05 18.78
N ARG A 29 -20.26 4.41 19.86
CA ARG A 29 -18.86 4.86 19.79
C ARG A 29 -17.90 3.75 19.40
N LEU A 30 -18.10 2.51 19.83
CA LEU A 30 -17.31 1.36 19.39
C LEU A 30 -17.52 1.06 17.90
N GLN A 31 -18.76 1.19 17.40
CA GLN A 31 -19.06 1.08 15.97
C GLN A 31 -18.44 2.21 15.16
N GLU A 32 -18.42 3.42 15.69
CA GLU A 32 -17.75 4.57 15.07
C GLU A 32 -16.24 4.33 14.98
N LEU A 33 -15.62 3.80 16.03
CA LEU A 33 -14.19 3.44 16.03
C LEU A 33 -13.85 2.43 14.91
N ASP A 34 -14.65 1.36 14.78
CA ASP A 34 -14.49 0.38 13.71
C ASP A 34 -14.60 1.04 12.32
N LYS A 35 -15.62 1.88 12.13
CA LYS A 35 -15.81 2.62 10.88
C LYS A 35 -14.65 3.54 10.54
N LEU A 36 -14.11 4.25 11.52
CA LEU A 36 -12.95 5.13 11.33
C LEU A 36 -11.71 4.33 10.92
N MET A 37 -11.42 3.22 11.63
CA MET A 37 -10.31 2.33 11.29
C MET A 37 -10.44 1.74 9.88
N TYR A 38 -11.65 1.29 9.53
CA TYR A 38 -11.94 0.75 8.21
C TYR A 38 -11.71 1.77 7.10
N ASN A 39 -12.09 3.02 7.32
CA ASN A 39 -11.95 4.12 6.34
C ASN A 39 -10.57 4.77 6.32
N GLY A 40 -9.59 4.25 7.09
CA GLY A 40 -8.24 4.79 7.11
C GLY A 40 -8.10 6.13 7.84
N ARG A 41 -9.01 6.43 8.78
CA ARG A 41 -9.00 7.67 9.55
C ARG A 41 -8.13 7.50 10.81
N TYR A 42 -6.81 7.47 10.61
CA TYR A 42 -5.84 7.18 11.66
C TYR A 42 -5.97 8.10 12.88
N PHE A 43 -5.96 9.42 12.67
CA PHE A 43 -5.94 10.38 13.77
C PHE A 43 -7.22 10.32 14.60
N GLU A 44 -8.37 10.28 13.92
CA GLU A 44 -9.67 10.20 14.56
C GLU A 44 -9.88 8.85 15.26
N SER A 45 -9.40 7.77 14.67
CA SER A 45 -9.42 6.45 15.31
C SER A 45 -8.63 6.43 16.60
N LYS A 46 -7.44 7.05 16.58
CA LYS A 46 -6.57 7.13 17.74
C LYS A 46 -7.21 7.96 18.86
N GLU A 47 -7.70 9.15 18.53
CA GLU A 47 -8.37 10.05 19.50
C GLU A 47 -9.61 9.40 20.11
N LEU A 48 -10.43 8.73 19.30
CA LEU A 48 -11.63 8.04 19.80
C LEU A 48 -11.29 6.84 20.67
N TYR A 49 -10.28 6.05 20.31
CA TYR A 49 -9.84 4.90 21.10
C TYR A 49 -9.29 5.33 22.48
N GLU A 50 -8.44 6.35 22.53
CA GLU A 50 -7.90 6.90 23.78
C GLU A 50 -9.03 7.33 24.71
N ASN A 51 -10.03 8.05 24.21
CA ASN A 51 -11.23 8.45 24.96
C ASN A 51 -12.06 7.25 25.44
N LEU A 52 -12.23 6.22 24.59
CA LEU A 52 -13.01 5.03 24.95
C LEU A 52 -12.31 4.21 26.03
N SER A 53 -11.00 4.01 25.91
CA SER A 53 -10.22 3.21 26.87
C SER A 53 -10.20 3.80 28.30
N GLU A 54 -10.41 5.12 28.44
CA GLU A 54 -10.54 5.79 29.74
C GLU A 54 -11.94 5.63 30.37
N THR A 55 -12.97 5.48 29.53
CA THR A 55 -14.36 5.55 29.97
C THR A 55 -15.14 4.25 29.87
N THR A 56 -14.63 3.27 29.11
CA THR A 56 -15.33 2.03 28.78
C THR A 56 -14.34 0.89 28.63
N THR A 57 -14.74 -0.33 29.01
CA THR A 57 -13.95 -1.53 28.70
C THR A 57 -14.07 -1.84 27.22
N VAL A 58 -12.97 -1.72 26.47
CA VAL A 58 -12.92 -2.11 25.06
C VAL A 58 -12.88 -3.64 24.98
N PRO A 59 -13.75 -4.27 24.18
CA PRO A 59 -13.73 -5.72 23.99
C PRO A 59 -12.38 -6.20 23.45
N PRO A 60 -11.84 -7.34 23.93
CA PRO A 60 -10.50 -7.81 23.54
C PRO A 60 -10.30 -7.96 22.03
N ASP A 61 -11.32 -8.43 21.31
CA ASP A 61 -11.23 -8.59 19.85
C ASP A 61 -11.14 -7.23 19.13
N LEU A 62 -11.90 -6.22 19.61
CA LEU A 62 -11.81 -4.87 19.07
C LEU A 62 -10.47 -4.22 19.43
N GLU A 63 -9.93 -4.49 20.61
CA GLU A 63 -8.60 -4.03 21.01
C GLU A 63 -7.51 -4.62 20.12
N LEU A 64 -7.54 -5.93 19.85
CA LEU A 64 -6.62 -6.59 18.92
C LEU A 64 -6.76 -6.03 17.50
N TYR A 65 -7.99 -5.83 17.03
CA TYR A 65 -8.26 -5.21 15.74
C TYR A 65 -7.71 -3.78 15.68
N TYR A 66 -7.92 -2.97 16.72
CA TYR A 66 -7.36 -1.63 16.81
C TYR A 66 -5.82 -1.65 16.74
N LYS A 67 -5.17 -2.50 17.55
CA LYS A 67 -3.70 -2.64 17.56
C LYS A 67 -3.14 -3.04 16.21
N PHE A 68 -3.79 -4.01 15.56
CA PHE A 68 -3.47 -4.40 14.19
C PHE A 68 -3.59 -3.23 13.21
N ARG A 69 -4.70 -2.48 13.25
CA ARG A 69 -4.90 -1.33 12.35
C ARG A 69 -3.89 -0.21 12.61
N MET A 70 -3.59 0.08 13.87
CA MET A 70 -2.54 1.06 14.23
C MET A 70 -1.15 0.62 13.75
N ALA A 71 -0.83 -0.66 13.86
CA ALA A 71 0.41 -1.21 13.31
C ALA A 71 0.48 -1.04 11.78
N GLN A 72 -0.62 -1.31 11.06
CA GLN A 72 -0.69 -1.07 9.62
C GLN A 72 -0.48 0.41 9.27
N PHE A 73 -1.17 1.32 9.95
CA PHE A 73 -1.02 2.75 9.70
C PHE A 73 0.40 3.26 9.95
N LEU A 74 1.10 2.68 10.91
CA LEU A 74 2.47 3.04 11.25
C LEU A 74 3.52 2.20 10.53
N ASN A 75 3.10 1.36 9.59
CA ASN A 75 3.97 0.49 8.81
C ASN A 75 4.89 -0.40 9.66
N LYS A 76 4.33 -1.01 10.70
CA LYS A 76 5.03 -1.95 11.59
C LYS A 76 4.61 -3.38 11.26
N THR A 77 5.21 -3.93 10.21
CA THR A 77 4.79 -5.20 9.62
C THR A 77 4.90 -6.38 10.60
N ASP A 78 5.93 -6.40 11.45
CA ASP A 78 6.10 -7.36 12.53
C ASP A 78 4.92 -7.34 13.53
N SER A 79 4.51 -6.15 13.93
CA SER A 79 3.37 -5.97 14.83
C SER A 79 2.04 -6.30 14.15
N VAL A 80 1.92 -6.04 12.84
CA VAL A 80 0.76 -6.47 12.03
C VAL A 80 0.61 -7.98 12.09
N ALA A 81 1.68 -8.74 11.79
CA ALA A 81 1.67 -10.19 11.87
C ALA A 81 1.32 -10.69 13.28
N TYR A 82 1.98 -10.14 14.30
CA TYR A 82 1.77 -10.51 15.70
C TYR A 82 0.31 -10.35 16.16
N TYR A 83 -0.32 -9.20 15.86
CA TYR A 83 -1.71 -8.98 16.28
C TYR A 83 -2.71 -9.79 15.45
N LEU A 84 -2.44 -10.05 14.18
CA LEU A 84 -3.30 -10.88 13.35
C LEU A 84 -3.23 -12.37 13.73
N GLU A 85 -2.06 -12.89 14.12
CA GLU A 85 -1.92 -14.24 14.64
C GLU A 85 -2.82 -14.49 15.87
N GLN A 86 -3.01 -13.46 16.70
CA GLN A 86 -3.89 -13.55 17.86
C GLN A 86 -5.36 -13.31 17.50
N PHE A 87 -5.65 -12.34 16.63
CA PHE A 87 -7.01 -11.95 16.27
C PHE A 87 -7.75 -13.00 15.42
N ILE A 88 -7.07 -13.57 14.43
CA ILE A 88 -7.68 -14.44 13.42
C ILE A 88 -8.37 -15.68 14.04
N PRO A 89 -7.79 -16.41 15.00
CA PRO A 89 -8.45 -17.60 15.57
C PRO A 89 -9.78 -17.26 16.23
N HIS A 90 -9.84 -16.18 17.00
CA HIS A 90 -11.07 -15.72 17.66
C HIS A 90 -12.11 -15.26 16.64
N HIS A 91 -11.69 -14.44 15.67
CA HIS A 91 -12.57 -13.95 14.64
C HIS A 91 -13.11 -15.06 13.74
N TYR A 92 -12.28 -16.08 13.42
CA TYR A 92 -12.71 -17.21 12.60
C TYR A 92 -13.79 -18.04 13.30
N ALA A 93 -13.67 -18.27 14.60
CA ALA A 93 -14.68 -18.99 15.38
C ALA A 93 -16.07 -18.30 15.31
N THR A 94 -16.11 -16.97 15.17
CA THR A 94 -17.34 -16.17 15.11
C THR A 94 -17.84 -15.95 13.68
N PHE A 95 -16.97 -15.69 12.73
CA PHE A 95 -17.33 -15.17 11.39
C PHE A 95 -16.98 -16.12 10.24
N GLY A 96 -16.31 -17.26 10.53
CA GLY A 96 -16.00 -18.28 9.53
C GLY A 96 -15.21 -17.73 8.35
N GLU A 97 -15.66 -18.00 7.12
CA GLU A 97 -14.97 -17.62 5.88
C GLU A 97 -14.76 -16.10 5.69
N LYS A 98 -15.55 -15.25 6.35
CA LYS A 98 -15.37 -13.79 6.30
C LYS A 98 -14.03 -13.34 6.86
N THR A 99 -13.36 -14.20 7.65
CA THR A 99 -12.03 -13.99 8.21
C THR A 99 -10.93 -14.00 7.13
N LEU A 100 -11.19 -14.50 5.92
CA LEU A 100 -10.21 -14.56 4.83
C LEU A 100 -9.56 -13.21 4.52
N VAL A 101 -10.25 -12.10 4.72
CA VAL A 101 -9.68 -10.77 4.56
C VAL A 101 -8.52 -10.47 5.52
N PHE A 102 -8.55 -11.05 6.72
CA PHE A 102 -7.47 -10.91 7.71
C PHE A 102 -6.32 -11.85 7.43
N TYR A 103 -6.61 -13.05 6.95
CA TYR A 103 -5.58 -13.96 6.44
C TYR A 103 -4.82 -13.34 5.26
N SER A 104 -5.50 -12.59 4.36
CA SER A 104 -4.79 -11.90 3.28
C SER A 104 -3.81 -10.84 3.79
N ASN A 105 -4.20 -10.09 4.83
CA ASN A 105 -3.28 -9.13 5.46
C ASN A 105 -2.11 -9.82 6.18
N LEU A 106 -2.36 -10.98 6.81
CA LEU A 106 -1.30 -11.78 7.47
C LEU A 106 -0.33 -12.36 6.44
N PHE A 107 -0.85 -12.86 5.33
CA PHE A 107 -0.06 -13.33 4.20
C PHE A 107 0.88 -12.22 3.67
N ASP A 108 0.32 -11.05 3.37
CA ASP A 108 1.10 -9.90 2.90
C ASP A 108 2.18 -9.50 3.91
N ALA A 109 1.86 -9.53 5.21
CA ALA A 109 2.83 -9.24 6.26
C ALA A 109 3.99 -10.26 6.26
N TYR A 110 3.74 -11.55 6.09
CA TYR A 110 4.81 -12.54 6.02
C TYR A 110 5.65 -12.42 4.73
N ILE A 111 5.03 -12.09 3.59
CA ILE A 111 5.77 -11.79 2.36
C ILE A 111 6.70 -10.59 2.57
N GLU A 112 6.21 -9.50 3.19
CA GLU A 112 7.03 -8.32 3.50
C GLU A 112 8.17 -8.63 4.49
N LEU A 113 7.94 -9.51 5.46
CA LEU A 113 8.97 -9.96 6.43
C LEU A 113 9.96 -10.98 5.84
N GLY A 114 9.69 -11.50 4.64
CA GLY A 114 10.49 -12.56 4.01
C GLY A 114 10.31 -13.93 4.67
N ASP A 115 9.27 -14.12 5.49
CA ASP A 115 8.91 -15.40 6.12
C ASP A 115 8.06 -16.23 5.16
N THR A 116 8.74 -16.83 4.18
CA THR A 116 8.09 -17.59 3.10
C THR A 116 7.36 -18.83 3.60
N ASP A 117 7.85 -19.46 4.67
CA ASP A 117 7.23 -20.66 5.24
C ASP A 117 5.87 -20.31 5.87
N LYS A 118 5.82 -19.26 6.68
CA LYS A 118 4.55 -18.79 7.26
C LYS A 118 3.60 -18.21 6.21
N ALA A 119 4.12 -17.57 5.17
CA ALA A 119 3.30 -17.13 4.03
C ALA A 119 2.65 -18.33 3.33
N LEU A 120 3.41 -19.40 3.05
CA LEU A 120 2.90 -20.62 2.44
C LEU A 120 1.83 -21.27 3.33
N ASP A 121 2.08 -21.43 4.63
CA ASP A 121 1.11 -21.99 5.56
C ASP A 121 -0.18 -21.19 5.60
N THR A 122 -0.07 -19.85 5.61
CA THR A 122 -1.22 -18.94 5.58
C THR A 122 -2.01 -19.10 4.28
N TYR A 123 -1.34 -19.17 3.14
CA TYR A 123 -1.98 -19.44 1.85
C TYR A 123 -2.73 -20.76 1.83
N LEU A 124 -2.11 -21.85 2.32
CA LEU A 124 -2.75 -23.17 2.36
C LEU A 124 -3.99 -23.18 3.27
N GLN A 125 -3.95 -22.48 4.39
CA GLN A 125 -5.13 -22.30 5.25
C GLN A 125 -6.24 -21.50 4.55
N MET A 126 -5.91 -20.41 3.86
CA MET A 126 -6.87 -19.64 3.08
C MET A 126 -7.53 -20.49 2.00
N LYS A 127 -6.74 -21.26 1.25
CA LYS A 127 -7.23 -22.16 0.20
C LYS A 127 -8.18 -23.22 0.76
N ARG A 128 -7.87 -23.78 1.93
CA ARG A 128 -8.75 -24.74 2.62
C ARG A 128 -10.08 -24.09 2.99
N ILE A 129 -10.05 -22.96 3.70
CA ILE A 129 -11.26 -22.23 4.13
C ILE A 129 -12.11 -21.85 2.92
N TRP A 130 -11.47 -21.40 1.84
CA TRP A 130 -12.13 -21.05 0.60
C TRP A 130 -12.85 -22.26 -0.02
N ASN A 131 -12.17 -23.39 -0.16
CA ASN A 131 -12.77 -24.60 -0.72
C ASN A 131 -13.95 -25.10 0.14
N GLU A 132 -13.85 -25.05 1.47
CA GLU A 132 -14.95 -25.36 2.38
C GLU A 132 -16.14 -24.40 2.20
N SER A 133 -15.88 -23.13 1.93
CA SER A 133 -16.94 -22.12 1.69
C SER A 133 -17.73 -22.38 0.41
N LEU A 134 -17.05 -22.86 -0.64
CA LEU A 134 -17.67 -23.17 -1.94
C LEU A 134 -18.67 -24.35 -1.87
N THR A 135 -18.54 -25.21 -0.88
CA THR A 135 -19.50 -26.33 -0.68
C THR A 135 -20.81 -25.90 -0.04
N LYS A 136 -20.84 -24.70 0.55
CA LYS A 136 -22.05 -24.13 1.15
C LYS A 136 -22.89 -23.49 0.06
N THR A 137 -24.16 -23.90 -0.05
CA THR A 137 -25.13 -23.28 -0.96
C THR A 137 -25.40 -21.84 -0.50
N ASN A 138 -24.72 -20.89 -1.08
CA ASN A 138 -24.89 -19.48 -0.75
C ASN A 138 -25.63 -18.78 -1.89
N THR A 139 -26.87 -18.35 -1.62
CA THR A 139 -27.64 -17.46 -2.49
C THR A 139 -27.26 -16.00 -2.20
N GLY A 140 -25.96 -15.71 -2.29
CA GLY A 140 -25.42 -14.37 -2.01
C GLY A 140 -25.78 -13.40 -3.14
N GLY A 141 -26.18 -12.19 -2.76
CA GLY A 141 -26.38 -11.10 -3.71
C GLY A 141 -25.05 -10.57 -4.28
N LYS A 142 -25.13 -9.43 -4.98
CA LYS A 142 -23.97 -8.78 -5.65
C LYS A 142 -22.74 -8.60 -4.76
N GLU A 143 -22.91 -8.28 -3.48
CA GLU A 143 -21.81 -8.12 -2.52
C GLU A 143 -21.05 -9.42 -2.26
N TYR A 144 -21.72 -10.55 -2.26
CA TYR A 144 -21.09 -11.86 -2.13
C TYR A 144 -20.26 -12.21 -3.36
N GLU A 145 -20.77 -11.94 -4.56
CA GLU A 145 -20.03 -12.16 -5.81
C GLU A 145 -18.77 -11.25 -5.90
N GLU A 146 -18.87 -10.00 -5.45
CA GLU A 146 -17.72 -9.10 -5.38
C GLU A 146 -16.66 -9.61 -4.38
N TRP A 147 -17.08 -10.07 -3.21
CA TRP A 147 -16.19 -10.67 -2.22
C TRP A 147 -15.55 -11.94 -2.74
N ARG A 148 -16.33 -12.81 -3.39
CA ARG A 148 -15.86 -14.06 -3.99
C ARG A 148 -14.79 -13.78 -5.05
N THR A 149 -15.08 -12.90 -6.00
CA THR A 149 -14.13 -12.50 -7.04
C THR A 149 -12.84 -11.92 -6.45
N ALA A 150 -12.96 -11.07 -5.43
CA ALA A 150 -11.80 -10.52 -4.75
C ALA A 150 -10.94 -11.58 -4.06
N THR A 151 -11.58 -12.58 -3.44
CA THR A 151 -10.89 -13.69 -2.76
C THR A 151 -10.19 -14.60 -3.77
N GLU A 152 -10.85 -14.96 -4.87
CA GLU A 152 -10.26 -15.76 -5.96
C GLU A 152 -9.03 -15.05 -6.56
N ASN A 153 -9.12 -13.76 -6.83
CA ASN A 153 -8.00 -12.96 -7.33
C ASN A 153 -6.84 -12.91 -6.34
N PHE A 154 -7.14 -12.79 -5.03
CA PHE A 154 -6.10 -12.80 -4.01
C PHE A 154 -5.44 -14.18 -3.89
N LEU A 155 -6.19 -15.27 -3.90
CA LEU A 155 -5.63 -16.63 -3.86
C LEU A 155 -4.73 -16.91 -5.06
N SER A 156 -5.12 -16.47 -6.25
CA SER A 156 -4.27 -16.54 -7.44
C SER A 156 -2.98 -15.73 -7.29
N TYR A 157 -3.07 -14.53 -6.71
CA TYR A 157 -1.89 -13.72 -6.38
C TYR A 157 -1.00 -14.45 -5.35
N ALA A 158 -1.56 -14.96 -4.27
CA ALA A 158 -0.83 -15.64 -3.21
C ALA A 158 -0.12 -16.91 -3.69
N GLU A 159 -0.79 -17.71 -4.54
CA GLU A 159 -0.20 -18.89 -5.17
C GLU A 159 1.05 -18.56 -5.99
N ASN A 160 1.00 -17.45 -6.71
CA ASN A 160 2.17 -16.99 -7.45
C ASN A 160 3.26 -16.44 -6.50
N ALA A 161 2.86 -15.65 -5.49
CA ALA A 161 3.79 -14.96 -4.61
C ALA A 161 4.65 -15.92 -3.76
N VAL A 162 4.09 -17.03 -3.26
CA VAL A 162 4.86 -18.05 -2.49
C VAL A 162 5.92 -18.77 -3.33
N ASN A 163 5.79 -18.76 -4.64
CA ASN A 163 6.75 -19.38 -5.56
C ASN A 163 7.83 -18.39 -6.04
N LEU A 164 7.72 -17.11 -5.69
CA LEU A 164 8.71 -16.11 -6.05
C LEU A 164 9.92 -16.16 -5.10
N PRO A 165 11.13 -15.86 -5.60
CA PRO A 165 12.28 -15.74 -4.75
C PRO A 165 12.07 -14.59 -3.75
N PRO A 166 12.48 -14.74 -2.47
CA PRO A 166 12.27 -13.72 -1.45
C PRO A 166 13.01 -12.42 -1.81
N ILE A 167 12.34 -11.31 -1.55
CA ILE A 167 12.95 -9.98 -1.68
C ILE A 167 14.06 -9.85 -0.65
N LYS A 168 15.23 -9.37 -1.08
CA LYS A 168 16.38 -9.14 -0.18
C LYS A 168 16.95 -7.75 -0.41
N MET A 169 17.47 -7.17 0.66
CA MET A 169 18.24 -5.92 0.58
C MET A 169 19.60 -6.11 1.25
N LYS A 170 20.63 -5.66 0.58
CA LYS A 170 22.00 -5.60 1.11
C LYS A 170 22.47 -4.14 1.11
N ARG A 171 22.98 -3.69 2.25
CA ARG A 171 23.63 -2.39 2.38
C ARG A 171 25.11 -2.59 2.65
N ASN A 172 25.98 -2.05 1.81
CA ASN A 172 27.44 -2.27 1.88
C ASN A 172 28.15 -1.32 2.85
N GLU A 173 27.55 -0.17 3.17
CA GLU A 173 28.07 0.83 4.10
C GLU A 173 26.98 1.29 5.05
N THR A 174 27.37 2.03 6.09
CA THR A 174 26.42 2.56 7.09
C THR A 174 25.51 3.65 6.53
N SER A 175 25.95 4.35 5.48
CA SER A 175 25.14 5.32 4.75
C SER A 175 25.50 5.30 3.26
N SER A 176 24.56 5.73 2.43
CA SER A 176 24.79 5.92 1.00
C SER A 176 24.05 7.16 0.50
N PHE A 177 24.42 7.62 -0.68
CA PHE A 177 23.72 8.71 -1.35
C PHE A 177 23.70 8.45 -2.86
N VAL A 178 22.82 9.15 -3.54
CA VAL A 178 22.76 9.30 -4.99
C VAL A 178 22.60 10.77 -5.32
N ASP A 179 23.23 11.21 -6.41
CA ASP A 179 23.02 12.55 -6.92
C ASP A 179 21.63 12.64 -7.58
N ILE A 180 20.97 13.77 -7.40
CA ILE A 180 19.66 14.07 -7.99
C ILE A 180 19.89 15.06 -9.12
N GLU A 181 19.31 14.79 -10.28
CA GLU A 181 19.30 15.74 -11.39
C GLU A 181 18.55 17.02 -10.99
N GLU A 182 19.10 18.16 -11.40
CA GLU A 182 18.48 19.46 -11.18
C GLU A 182 17.18 19.56 -12.00
N GLY A 183 16.03 19.77 -11.33
CA GLY A 183 14.73 19.81 -12.00
C GLY A 183 13.55 19.71 -11.03
N ASP A 184 12.35 19.68 -11.61
CA ASP A 184 11.09 19.64 -10.84
C ASP A 184 10.86 18.28 -10.12
N LYS A 185 11.62 17.24 -10.49
CA LYS A 185 11.52 15.89 -9.91
C LYS A 185 12.87 15.37 -9.50
N SER A 186 12.89 14.63 -8.39
CA SER A 186 14.12 14.01 -7.87
C SER A 186 14.50 12.78 -8.70
N VAL A 187 14.96 13.00 -9.94
CA VAL A 187 15.49 11.96 -10.83
C VAL A 187 16.92 11.64 -10.43
N PHE A 188 17.21 10.36 -10.30
CA PHE A 188 18.57 9.85 -10.00
C PHE A 188 18.90 8.62 -10.83
N GLN A 189 20.18 8.24 -10.86
CA GLN A 189 20.62 7.03 -11.55
C GLN A 189 20.57 5.83 -10.60
N ALA A 190 19.90 4.75 -11.05
CA ALA A 190 20.00 3.42 -10.44
C ALA A 190 20.41 2.39 -11.49
N LYS A 191 21.00 1.26 -11.06
CA LYS A 191 21.34 0.18 -11.98
C LYS A 191 20.36 -0.97 -11.83
N TYR A 192 19.85 -1.44 -12.94
CA TYR A 192 18.92 -2.56 -13.08
C TYR A 192 19.63 -3.69 -13.82
N ASN A 193 19.93 -4.79 -13.13
CA ASN A 193 20.78 -5.87 -13.68
C ASN A 193 22.09 -5.33 -14.28
N GLY A 194 22.69 -4.32 -13.64
CA GLY A 194 23.92 -3.66 -14.06
C GLY A 194 23.76 -2.53 -15.09
N ILE A 195 22.57 -2.29 -15.64
CA ILE A 195 22.30 -1.22 -16.62
C ILE A 195 21.79 0.02 -15.91
N SER A 196 22.49 1.16 -16.06
CA SER A 196 22.06 2.45 -15.49
C SER A 196 20.81 2.99 -16.16
N GLN A 197 19.86 3.47 -15.34
CA GLN A 197 18.59 4.01 -15.80
C GLN A 197 18.11 5.13 -14.89
N ASN A 198 17.48 6.15 -15.49
CA ASN A 198 16.80 7.21 -14.77
C ASN A 198 15.70 6.61 -13.89
N THR A 199 15.66 7.04 -12.64
CA THR A 199 14.80 6.48 -11.61
C THR A 199 14.19 7.59 -10.77
N ILE A 200 12.96 7.38 -10.35
CA ILE A 200 12.22 8.28 -9.44
C ILE A 200 11.70 7.46 -8.27
N PHE A 201 11.84 7.98 -7.04
CA PHE A 201 11.06 7.50 -5.89
C PHE A 201 9.71 8.20 -5.86
N ASP A 202 8.64 7.39 -5.90
CA ASP A 202 7.28 7.88 -5.96
C ASP A 202 6.42 7.21 -4.89
N THR A 203 6.02 7.99 -3.88
CA THR A 203 5.15 7.50 -2.79
C THR A 203 3.70 7.27 -3.21
N GLY A 204 3.30 7.77 -4.38
CA GLY A 204 2.01 7.49 -5.02
C GLY A 204 2.00 6.17 -5.81
N VAL A 205 3.17 5.50 -5.95
CA VAL A 205 3.29 4.20 -6.60
C VAL A 205 3.20 3.08 -5.57
N GLY A 206 2.08 2.34 -5.59
CA GLY A 206 1.84 1.21 -4.69
C GLY A 206 2.68 -0.05 -4.97
N PRO A 207 2.96 -0.45 -6.22
CA PRO A 207 3.91 -1.53 -6.55
C PRO A 207 5.35 -1.22 -6.16
N TYR A 208 6.19 -2.26 -6.03
CA TYR A 208 7.64 -2.10 -5.80
C TYR A 208 8.32 -1.32 -6.92
N CYS A 209 8.01 -1.69 -8.18
CA CYS A 209 8.61 -1.07 -9.35
C CYS A 209 7.61 -1.01 -10.50
N ILE A 210 7.59 0.11 -11.22
CA ILE A 210 6.82 0.29 -12.45
C ILE A 210 7.74 0.85 -13.53
N LEU A 211 7.67 0.30 -14.74
CA LEU A 211 8.46 0.76 -15.87
C LEU A 211 7.74 0.50 -17.20
N SER A 212 8.13 1.25 -18.23
CA SER A 212 7.63 1.05 -19.58
C SER A 212 8.21 -0.21 -20.24
N ARG A 213 7.51 -0.74 -21.23
CA ARG A 213 8.00 -1.85 -22.06
C ARG A 213 9.32 -1.50 -22.74
N LYS A 214 9.44 -0.27 -23.27
CA LYS A 214 10.66 0.22 -23.90
C LYS A 214 11.88 0.09 -22.96
N LEU A 215 11.72 0.47 -21.70
CA LEU A 215 12.80 0.35 -20.71
C LEU A 215 13.10 -1.10 -20.36
N ALA A 216 12.05 -1.93 -20.18
CA ALA A 216 12.20 -3.35 -19.88
C ALA A 216 12.96 -4.09 -20.99
N ASP A 217 12.60 -3.84 -22.24
CA ASP A 217 13.26 -4.42 -23.43
C ASP A 217 14.72 -3.94 -23.52
N GLY A 218 14.97 -2.63 -23.29
CA GLY A 218 16.31 -2.05 -23.29
C GLY A 218 17.23 -2.60 -22.20
N MET A 219 16.67 -3.04 -21.07
CA MET A 219 17.38 -3.68 -19.95
C MET A 219 17.40 -5.21 -20.03
N GLY A 220 16.79 -5.80 -21.07
CA GLY A 220 16.75 -7.24 -21.28
C GLY A 220 15.94 -8.01 -20.25
N PHE A 221 14.90 -7.41 -19.68
CA PHE A 221 14.06 -8.08 -18.70
C PHE A 221 13.22 -9.19 -19.36
N ARG A 222 13.04 -10.28 -18.61
CA ARG A 222 12.18 -11.38 -19.04
C ARG A 222 10.79 -11.17 -18.46
N TYR A 223 9.78 -11.18 -19.31
CA TYR A 223 8.38 -11.09 -18.94
C TYR A 223 7.52 -11.78 -19.99
N ASP A 224 6.32 -12.20 -19.61
CA ASP A 224 5.36 -12.76 -20.54
C ASP A 224 4.90 -11.72 -21.56
N SER A 225 4.45 -12.15 -22.72
CA SER A 225 3.90 -11.25 -23.74
C SER A 225 2.76 -10.42 -23.15
N ILE A 226 2.82 -9.10 -23.36
CA ILE A 226 1.72 -8.21 -22.97
C ILE A 226 0.53 -8.54 -23.86
N ASP A 227 -0.44 -9.28 -23.34
CA ASP A 227 -1.72 -9.46 -23.98
C ASP A 227 -2.54 -8.17 -23.77
N GLU A 228 -2.66 -7.38 -24.82
CA GLU A 228 -3.40 -6.10 -24.78
C GLU A 228 -4.89 -6.28 -24.43
N ASN A 229 -5.39 -7.52 -24.40
CA ASN A 229 -6.74 -7.87 -23.97
C ASN A 229 -6.81 -8.30 -22.50
N LYS A 230 -5.68 -8.44 -21.80
CA LYS A 230 -5.62 -8.77 -20.34
C LYS A 230 -5.30 -7.55 -19.50
N VAL A 231 -6.16 -7.27 -18.66
CA VAL A 231 -6.40 -6.22 -17.68
C VAL A 231 -5.26 -5.97 -16.66
N THR A 232 -4.89 -4.90 -16.35
CA THR A 232 -5.13 -3.53 -15.80
C THR A 232 -4.87 -3.40 -14.31
N ILE A 233 -3.84 -2.65 -13.97
CA ILE A 233 -3.67 -2.14 -12.58
C ILE A 233 -4.80 -1.13 -12.26
N ASN A 234 -5.30 -0.44 -13.25
CA ASN A 234 -6.53 0.34 -13.29
C ASN A 234 -7.12 0.14 -14.69
N GLU A 235 -8.42 0.29 -14.87
CA GLU A 235 -9.18 -0.01 -16.11
C GLU A 235 -8.54 0.41 -17.46
N ASN A 236 -7.37 1.06 -17.43
CA ASN A 236 -6.70 1.66 -18.58
C ASN A 236 -5.19 1.34 -18.69
N LEU A 237 -4.57 0.57 -17.80
CA LEU A 237 -3.14 0.25 -17.89
C LEU A 237 -2.92 -1.25 -18.01
N ILE A 238 -2.60 -1.70 -19.20
CA ILE A 238 -2.22 -3.08 -19.48
C ILE A 238 -0.79 -3.30 -19.00
N SER A 239 -0.60 -4.21 -18.07
CA SER A 239 0.71 -4.53 -17.54
C SER A 239 0.92 -6.02 -17.39
N VAL A 240 2.18 -6.42 -17.46
CA VAL A 240 2.64 -7.76 -17.10
C VAL A 240 3.54 -7.68 -15.88
N ARG A 241 3.61 -8.76 -15.14
CA ARG A 241 4.53 -8.89 -14.00
C ARG A 241 5.88 -9.42 -14.45
N SER A 242 6.94 -8.94 -13.83
CA SER A 242 8.30 -9.42 -13.97
C SER A 242 8.99 -9.39 -12.61
N ILE A 243 10.17 -10.00 -12.53
CA ILE A 243 11.06 -9.87 -11.38
C ILE A 243 12.37 -9.29 -11.89
N ILE A 244 12.83 -8.25 -11.22
CA ILE A 244 14.14 -7.65 -11.46
C ILE A 244 15.11 -8.33 -10.51
N ASP A 245 16.15 -9.01 -11.07
CA ASP A 245 17.10 -9.78 -10.26
C ASP A 245 17.87 -8.89 -9.30
N SER A 246 18.29 -7.69 -9.76
CA SER A 246 18.98 -6.72 -8.90
C SER A 246 18.66 -5.28 -9.27
N ILE A 247 18.54 -4.43 -8.24
CA ILE A 247 18.49 -2.97 -8.36
C ILE A 247 19.54 -2.39 -7.42
N GLU A 248 20.48 -1.59 -7.97
CA GLU A 248 21.50 -0.91 -7.18
C GLU A 248 21.16 0.58 -7.09
N VAL A 249 21.04 1.10 -5.86
CA VAL A 249 20.81 2.52 -5.55
C VAL A 249 21.89 2.97 -4.59
N GLY A 250 22.88 3.71 -5.09
CA GLY A 250 24.09 4.03 -4.32
C GLY A 250 24.82 2.74 -3.93
N ASN A 251 25.04 2.51 -2.64
CA ASN A 251 25.62 1.27 -2.10
C ASN A 251 24.58 0.29 -1.51
N ILE A 252 23.31 0.49 -1.83
CA ILE A 252 22.22 -0.42 -1.48
C ILE A 252 21.90 -1.28 -2.71
N THR A 253 21.83 -2.60 -2.52
CA THR A 253 21.39 -3.53 -3.57
C THR A 253 20.14 -4.26 -3.10
N PHE A 254 19.11 -4.19 -3.92
CA PHE A 254 17.89 -4.98 -3.77
C PHE A 254 17.94 -6.16 -4.71
N TYR A 255 17.36 -7.30 -4.29
CA TYR A 255 17.27 -8.51 -5.10
C TYR A 255 15.82 -8.98 -5.18
N ASN A 256 15.48 -9.55 -6.32
CA ASN A 256 14.18 -10.17 -6.61
C ASN A 256 13.00 -9.18 -6.46
N ILE A 257 13.14 -8.00 -6.99
CA ILE A 257 12.11 -6.96 -6.89
C ILE A 257 10.99 -7.20 -7.90
N PRO A 258 9.73 -7.39 -7.44
CA PRO A 258 8.59 -7.46 -8.33
C PRO A 258 8.39 -6.15 -9.10
N ALA A 259 8.16 -6.26 -10.39
CA ALA A 259 7.93 -5.12 -11.27
C ALA A 259 6.68 -5.29 -12.12
N PHE A 260 6.05 -4.18 -12.44
CA PHE A 260 4.98 -4.10 -13.43
C PHE A 260 5.48 -3.37 -14.67
N ILE A 261 5.45 -4.07 -15.80
CA ILE A 261 5.82 -3.55 -17.11
C ILE A 261 4.55 -3.19 -17.85
N TYR A 262 4.36 -1.93 -18.19
CA TYR A 262 3.18 -1.46 -18.89
C TYR A 262 3.47 -1.23 -20.39
N SER A 263 2.42 -1.35 -21.21
CA SER A 263 2.48 -1.10 -22.65
C SER A 263 2.72 0.38 -22.94
N ASP A 264 3.66 0.69 -23.84
CA ASP A 264 3.95 2.06 -24.29
C ASP A 264 2.79 2.71 -25.03
N THR A 265 1.83 1.90 -25.50
CA THR A 265 0.61 2.36 -26.20
C THR A 265 -0.51 2.73 -25.23
N ALA A 266 -0.38 2.37 -23.95
CA ALA A 266 -1.38 2.72 -22.97
C ALA A 266 -1.46 4.25 -22.82
N SER A 267 -2.65 4.81 -23.00
CA SER A 267 -2.92 6.19 -22.61
C SER A 267 -2.70 6.29 -21.11
N VAL A 268 -1.76 7.11 -20.67
CA VAL A 268 -1.40 7.29 -19.25
C VAL A 268 -2.65 7.70 -18.46
N PRO A 269 -3.26 6.81 -17.64
CA PRO A 269 -4.51 7.12 -16.96
C PRO A 269 -4.35 8.12 -15.81
N PHE A 270 -3.11 8.38 -15.40
CA PHE A 270 -2.78 9.31 -14.32
C PHE A 270 -3.17 10.77 -14.59
N VAL A 271 -3.45 11.13 -15.84
CA VAL A 271 -3.90 12.48 -16.21
C VAL A 271 -5.42 12.65 -16.05
N SER A 272 -6.17 11.56 -15.79
CA SER A 272 -7.64 11.64 -15.66
C SER A 272 -8.13 12.28 -14.36
N GLY A 273 -7.26 12.44 -13.36
CA GLY A 273 -7.55 13.21 -12.13
C GLY A 273 -7.51 14.73 -12.35
N LEU A 274 -6.81 15.19 -13.39
CA LEU A 274 -6.83 16.58 -13.81
C LEU A 274 -8.16 16.87 -14.54
N SER A 275 -9.19 17.20 -13.78
CA SER A 275 -10.44 17.75 -14.31
C SER A 275 -10.12 19.03 -15.08
N ILE A 276 -9.81 18.89 -16.37
CA ILE A 276 -9.62 20.03 -17.28
C ILE A 276 -10.98 20.72 -17.50
N LYS A 277 -11.45 21.37 -16.47
CA LYS A 277 -12.53 22.37 -16.60
C LYS A 277 -11.90 23.67 -17.09
N ARG A 278 -11.95 23.87 -18.40
CA ARG A 278 -12.06 25.12 -19.16
C ARG A 278 -11.13 25.28 -20.37
N ARG A 279 -11.77 25.57 -21.46
CA ARG A 279 -11.35 25.69 -22.88
C ARG A 279 -10.21 26.67 -23.25
N LYS A 280 -9.54 27.35 -22.33
CA LYS A 280 -8.53 28.39 -22.67
C LYS A 280 -7.07 28.02 -22.43
N LYS A 281 -6.73 26.80 -21.95
CA LYS A 281 -5.35 26.36 -21.66
C LYS A 281 -4.88 25.18 -22.50
N ARG A 282 -5.44 24.96 -23.69
CA ARG A 282 -5.10 23.75 -24.51
C ARG A 282 -3.60 23.60 -24.85
N LYS A 283 -2.89 24.69 -25.13
CA LYS A 283 -1.44 24.61 -25.45
C LYS A 283 -0.59 24.20 -24.23
N LYS A 284 -0.89 24.74 -23.04
CA LYS A 284 -0.18 24.40 -21.82
C LYS A 284 -0.50 22.96 -21.33
N ALA A 285 -1.72 22.49 -21.55
CA ALA A 285 -2.13 21.13 -21.23
C ALA A 285 -1.43 20.06 -22.09
N HIS A 286 -1.22 20.32 -23.38
CA HIS A 286 -0.45 19.40 -24.24
C HIS A 286 1.00 19.27 -23.80
N THR A 287 1.66 20.36 -23.43
CA THR A 287 3.06 20.34 -22.96
C THR A 287 3.19 19.53 -21.65
N VAL A 288 2.26 19.68 -20.71
CA VAL A 288 2.26 18.92 -19.44
C VAL A 288 2.01 17.43 -19.69
N VAL A 289 1.06 17.07 -20.56
CA VAL A 289 0.79 15.67 -20.92
C VAL A 289 2.00 15.03 -21.59
N ASP A 290 2.68 15.75 -22.49
CA ASP A 290 3.88 15.25 -23.16
C ASP A 290 5.05 15.09 -22.18
N SER A 291 5.22 16.02 -21.22
CA SER A 291 6.26 15.91 -20.19
C SER A 291 6.03 14.72 -19.25
N VAL A 292 4.79 14.53 -18.79
CA VAL A 292 4.42 13.38 -17.96
C VAL A 292 4.63 12.06 -18.73
N ARG A 293 4.21 12.03 -20.00
CA ARG A 293 4.42 10.87 -20.86
C ARG A 293 5.90 10.52 -21.06
N THR A 294 6.74 11.54 -21.24
CA THR A 294 8.20 11.37 -21.37
C THR A 294 8.79 10.76 -20.09
N LEU A 295 8.41 11.28 -18.90
CA LEU A 295 8.85 10.69 -17.63
C LEU A 295 8.48 9.21 -17.51
N PHE A 296 7.24 8.85 -17.84
CA PHE A 296 6.81 7.45 -17.79
C PHE A 296 7.52 6.56 -18.80
N THR A 297 7.95 7.08 -19.94
CA THR A 297 8.67 6.29 -20.94
C THR A 297 10.17 6.19 -20.70
N ASP A 298 10.76 7.15 -19.98
CA ASP A 298 12.21 7.30 -19.86
C ASP A 298 12.74 7.11 -18.42
N CYS A 299 11.84 7.00 -17.42
CA CYS A 299 12.19 6.73 -16.02
C CYS A 299 11.56 5.44 -15.51
N VAL A 300 12.27 4.78 -14.61
CA VAL A 300 11.73 3.72 -13.75
C VAL A 300 11.19 4.36 -12.47
N PHE A 301 10.03 3.91 -12.02
CA PHE A 301 9.45 4.36 -10.76
C PHE A 301 9.63 3.28 -9.69
N LEU A 302 10.32 3.62 -8.62
CA LEU A 302 10.41 2.81 -7.42
C LEU A 302 9.39 3.31 -6.41
N GLY A 303 8.44 2.44 -6.09
CA GLY A 303 7.31 2.78 -5.24
C GLY A 303 7.60 2.71 -3.75
N LEU A 304 6.56 3.04 -2.98
CA LEU A 304 6.60 3.04 -1.53
C LEU A 304 7.16 1.74 -0.90
N PRO A 305 6.88 0.52 -1.41
CA PRO A 305 7.45 -0.70 -0.84
C PRO A 305 8.99 -0.75 -0.87
N VAL A 306 9.65 -0.26 -1.93
CA VAL A 306 11.12 -0.16 -1.98
C VAL A 306 11.62 0.88 -0.99
N MET A 307 10.93 2.02 -0.88
CA MET A 307 11.28 3.06 0.08
C MET A 307 11.20 2.55 1.53
N LYS A 308 10.20 1.69 1.84
CA LYS A 308 10.07 1.00 3.12
C LYS A 308 11.25 0.11 3.44
N LEU A 309 11.76 -0.65 2.45
CA LEU A 309 12.97 -1.47 2.63
C LEU A 309 14.19 -0.63 2.96
N ILE A 310 14.33 0.55 2.35
CA ILE A 310 15.40 1.51 2.68
C ILE A 310 15.22 2.02 4.11
N GLY A 311 14.01 2.26 4.54
CA GLY A 311 13.61 2.70 5.87
C GLY A 311 13.74 4.21 6.08
N LYS A 312 14.89 4.81 5.73
CA LYS A 312 15.12 6.25 5.91
C LYS A 312 15.69 6.85 4.64
N ILE A 313 15.00 7.84 4.12
CA ILE A 313 15.39 8.61 2.93
C ILE A 313 15.40 10.08 3.33
N GLN A 314 16.50 10.76 3.04
CA GLN A 314 16.67 12.18 3.30
C GLN A 314 17.09 12.87 2.01
N THR A 315 16.31 13.86 1.57
CA THR A 315 16.67 14.70 0.43
C THR A 315 17.43 15.93 0.92
N ASP A 316 18.60 16.16 0.32
CA ASP A 316 19.47 17.30 0.54
C ASP A 316 19.46 18.14 -0.73
N TYR A 317 18.53 19.09 -0.80
CA TYR A 317 18.34 19.95 -1.97
C TYR A 317 19.49 20.95 -2.17
N GLU A 318 20.20 21.30 -1.10
CA GLU A 318 21.36 22.22 -1.18
C GLU A 318 22.50 21.58 -1.97
N HIS A 319 22.69 20.26 -1.84
CA HIS A 319 23.74 19.51 -2.52
C HIS A 319 23.21 18.63 -3.65
N ASN A 320 21.96 18.77 -4.04
CA ASN A 320 21.30 17.97 -5.09
C ASN A 320 21.56 16.46 -4.91
N ARG A 321 21.27 15.94 -3.71
CA ARG A 321 21.46 14.52 -3.43
C ARG A 321 20.40 13.95 -2.50
N MET A 322 20.23 12.65 -2.60
CA MET A 322 19.39 11.86 -1.70
C MET A 322 20.28 10.93 -0.87
N CYS A 323 20.08 10.94 0.43
CA CYS A 323 20.87 10.17 1.40
C CYS A 323 20.02 9.07 2.03
N PHE A 324 20.66 7.94 2.37
CA PHE A 324 20.02 6.77 2.96
C PHE A 324 20.66 6.43 4.31
N PRO A 325 20.42 7.22 5.37
CA PRO A 325 21.08 7.02 6.65
C PRO A 325 20.54 5.76 7.36
N VAL A 326 21.45 4.99 7.95
CA VAL A 326 21.07 3.84 8.80
C VAL A 326 20.53 4.32 10.14
N SER A 327 21.13 5.35 10.71
CA SER A 327 20.65 5.99 11.93
C SER A 327 20.60 7.50 11.73
N VAL A 328 19.57 8.13 12.29
CA VAL A 328 19.52 9.60 12.38
C VAL A 328 19.84 9.95 13.83
N PRO A 329 21.06 10.48 14.13
CA PRO A 329 21.37 10.91 15.48
C PRO A 329 20.44 12.05 15.87
N ASN A 330 19.77 11.90 17.03
CA ASN A 330 19.04 12.97 17.71
C ASN A 330 18.12 13.84 16.82
N ALA A 331 17.50 13.26 15.81
CA ALA A 331 16.40 13.97 15.15
C ALA A 331 15.35 14.26 16.23
N HIS A 332 15.04 15.53 16.43
CA HIS A 332 13.91 15.96 17.27
C HIS A 332 12.60 15.58 16.55
N LEU A 333 12.35 14.29 16.49
CA LEU A 333 11.10 13.78 15.95
C LEU A 333 9.97 14.22 16.91
N SER A 334 8.89 14.69 16.34
CA SER A 334 7.66 14.89 17.09
C SER A 334 7.32 13.60 17.86
N LYS A 335 6.90 13.72 19.12
CA LYS A 335 6.49 12.57 19.92
C LYS A 335 5.29 11.82 19.31
N ALA A 336 4.49 12.51 18.50
CA ALA A 336 3.33 11.95 17.82
C ALA A 336 3.58 11.93 16.31
N PRO A 337 3.38 10.78 15.63
CA PRO A 337 3.42 10.72 14.18
C PRO A 337 2.37 11.63 13.58
N ASN A 338 2.73 12.38 12.54
CA ASN A 338 1.78 13.15 11.72
C ASN A 338 1.64 12.60 10.29
N VAL A 339 2.32 11.49 9.99
CA VAL A 339 2.23 10.74 8.74
C VAL A 339 1.81 9.31 9.06
N TYR A 340 0.94 8.75 8.26
CA TYR A 340 0.52 7.36 8.36
C TYR A 340 0.34 6.74 6.97
N ALA A 341 0.44 5.41 6.89
CA ALA A 341 0.16 4.65 5.69
C ALA A 341 -1.28 4.11 5.71
N TYR A 342 -1.97 4.18 4.58
CA TYR A 342 -3.25 3.51 4.40
C TYR A 342 -3.33 2.90 3.01
N LYS A 343 -3.49 1.59 2.95
CA LYS A 343 -3.31 0.81 1.72
C LYS A 343 -1.87 0.98 1.18
N TYR A 344 -1.71 1.58 0.01
CA TYR A 344 -0.42 1.80 -0.65
C TYR A 344 -0.02 3.28 -0.69
N ASP A 345 -0.71 4.14 0.07
CA ASP A 345 -0.52 5.59 0.05
C ASP A 345 -0.07 6.09 1.41
N LEU A 346 0.62 7.23 1.43
CA LEU A 346 0.96 7.98 2.63
C LEU A 346 0.02 9.17 2.81
N TYR A 347 -0.38 9.39 4.04
CA TYR A 347 -1.23 10.51 4.44
C TYR A 347 -0.60 11.27 5.58
N MET A 348 -0.81 12.59 5.60
CA MET A 348 -0.32 13.45 6.67
C MET A 348 -1.40 14.43 7.15
N ARG A 349 -1.34 14.79 8.43
CA ARG A 349 -2.16 15.87 8.97
C ARG A 349 -1.45 17.20 8.68
N ILE A 350 -2.15 18.11 8.03
CA ILE A 350 -1.71 19.48 7.77
C ILE A 350 -2.71 20.47 8.35
N LYS A 351 -2.26 21.66 8.68
CA LYS A 351 -3.12 22.75 9.14
C LYS A 351 -3.08 23.90 8.18
N LEU A 352 -4.23 24.26 7.59
CA LEU A 352 -4.39 25.40 6.70
C LEU A 352 -5.39 26.38 7.32
N ASN A 353 -4.96 27.61 7.53
CA ASN A 353 -5.79 28.66 8.14
C ASN A 353 -6.48 28.24 9.46
N GLY A 354 -5.76 27.46 10.29
CA GLY A 354 -6.28 26.97 11.56
C GLY A 354 -7.14 25.70 11.48
N THR A 355 -7.49 25.24 10.29
CA THR A 355 -8.29 24.01 10.07
C THR A 355 -7.37 22.83 9.75
N ASP A 356 -7.62 21.68 10.38
CA ASP A 356 -6.88 20.45 10.16
C ASP A 356 -7.43 19.72 8.92
N PHE A 357 -6.52 19.24 8.07
CA PHE A 357 -6.81 18.44 6.89
C PHE A 357 -5.93 17.19 6.89
N THR A 358 -6.44 16.14 6.26
CA THR A 358 -5.64 14.97 5.88
C THR A 358 -5.25 15.11 4.41
N ALA A 359 -3.96 15.24 4.14
CA ALA A 359 -3.42 15.35 2.79
C ALA A 359 -2.76 14.03 2.37
N HIS A 360 -2.89 13.66 1.10
CA HIS A 360 -2.12 12.60 0.48
C HIS A 360 -0.70 13.12 0.22
N LEU A 361 0.31 12.34 0.58
CA LEU A 361 1.72 12.65 0.33
C LEU A 361 2.19 11.89 -0.91
N ASP A 362 2.27 12.59 -2.03
CA ASP A 362 2.67 12.06 -3.33
C ASP A 362 3.92 12.78 -3.84
N THR A 363 5.08 12.11 -3.76
CA THR A 363 6.36 12.67 -4.22
C THR A 363 6.52 12.62 -5.74
N GLY A 364 5.64 11.90 -6.44
CA GLY A 364 5.53 11.89 -7.89
C GLY A 364 4.65 13.01 -8.47
N SER A 365 3.92 13.75 -7.62
CA SER A 365 3.04 14.84 -8.05
C SER A 365 3.83 16.07 -8.50
N ASP A 366 3.30 16.76 -9.53
CA ASP A 366 3.84 18.06 -10.01
C ASP A 366 3.25 19.24 -9.24
N GLU A 367 2.26 19.01 -8.38
CA GLU A 367 1.56 20.04 -7.64
C GLU A 367 1.91 19.99 -6.16
N TYR A 368 2.16 21.16 -5.57
CA TYR A 368 2.48 21.23 -4.13
C TYR A 368 1.26 20.94 -3.26
N ILE A 369 0.08 21.42 -3.67
CA ILE A 369 -1.20 21.15 -2.99
C ILE A 369 -2.31 21.18 -4.04
N THR A 370 -3.06 20.07 -4.14
CA THR A 370 -4.30 19.98 -4.92
C THR A 370 -5.48 19.83 -3.96
N VAL A 371 -6.51 20.68 -4.08
CA VAL A 371 -7.72 20.67 -3.26
C VAL A 371 -8.94 20.28 -4.08
#